data_6468401f80ea7a35ed809b1f82c36258
#
_entry.id   6468401f80ea7a35ed809b1f82c36258
#
_cell.length_a   1.000
_cell.length_b   1.000
_cell.length_c   1.000
_cell.angle_alpha   90.00
_cell.angle_beta   90.00
_cell.angle_gamma   90.00
#
_symmetry.space_group_name_H-M   'P 1'
#
loop_
_entity.id
_entity.type
_entity.pdbx_description
1 polymer ?
#
loop_
_entity_poly.entity_id
_entity_poly.type
_entity_poly.pdbx_seq_one_letter_code
_entity_poly.pdbx_strand_id
1 'polypeptide(L)'
;MCDNCGCAVTDANRHLVEVPGNHTIEVLEDLLHENNHQADHNRAHFNRRGVLAVNLMSSPGSGKTALLEKLIQTLPKSIRLAVIEGDLETENDAERIRRHGVPAVQITTGMACHLDAHMVHTALHKL
;
A
#
# COMPACT_ATOMS: atom_id res chain seq x y z
N MET A 1 -16.18 8.89 -5.71
CA MET A 1 -16.19 8.55 -4.27
C MET A 1 -16.40 7.07 -4.16
N CYS A 2 -15.57 6.38 -3.42
CA CYS A 2 -15.70 4.93 -3.27
C CYS A 2 -16.65 4.66 -2.11
N ASP A 3 -17.83 4.17 -2.36
CA ASP A 3 -18.82 3.87 -1.32
C ASP A 3 -18.45 2.67 -0.43
N ASN A 4 -17.34 1.99 -0.73
CA ASN A 4 -16.98 0.72 -0.06
C ASN A 4 -15.51 0.63 0.39
N CYS A 5 -14.76 1.71 0.39
CA CYS A 5 -13.32 1.69 0.74
C CYS A 5 -13.03 2.02 2.21
N GLY A 6 -14.03 2.07 3.08
CA GLY A 6 -13.86 2.46 4.48
C GLY A 6 -13.55 3.95 4.71
N CYS A 7 -13.42 4.72 3.62
CA CYS A 7 -13.15 6.16 3.69
C CYS A 7 -14.42 7.01 3.76
N ALA A 8 -15.61 6.40 3.63
CA ALA A 8 -16.89 7.09 3.67
C ALA A 8 -17.62 6.77 4.98
N VAL A 9 -18.32 7.77 5.49
CA VAL A 9 -19.27 7.57 6.59
C VAL A 9 -20.45 6.76 6.05
N THR A 10 -20.58 5.53 6.50
CA THR A 10 -21.71 4.64 6.20
C THR A 10 -22.66 4.58 7.39
N ASP A 11 -23.87 4.08 7.20
CA ASP A 11 -24.82 3.90 8.32
C ASP A 11 -24.26 2.95 9.39
N ALA A 12 -23.38 2.03 9.02
CA ALA A 12 -22.74 1.10 9.94
C ALA A 12 -21.65 1.76 10.83
N ASN A 13 -20.99 2.82 10.36
CA ASN A 13 -19.93 3.52 11.11
C ASN A 13 -20.34 4.95 11.54
N ARG A 14 -21.56 5.39 11.21
CA ARG A 14 -22.08 6.71 11.55
C ARG A 14 -22.03 6.96 13.06
N HIS A 15 -22.33 5.95 13.88
CA HIS A 15 -22.27 6.05 15.34
C HIS A 15 -20.86 6.31 15.89
N LEU A 16 -19.81 6.02 15.11
CA LEU A 16 -18.42 6.32 15.48
C LEU A 16 -18.03 7.76 15.11
N VAL A 17 -18.81 8.40 14.23
CA VAL A 17 -18.54 9.74 13.70
C VAL A 17 -19.46 10.80 14.36
N GLU A 18 -20.64 10.40 14.81
CA GLU A 18 -21.66 11.26 15.44
C GLU A 18 -21.55 11.33 16.96
N VAL A 19 -20.36 11.15 17.54
CA VAL A 19 -20.18 11.39 18.98
C VAL A 19 -20.19 12.91 19.21
N PRO A 20 -21.10 13.44 20.03
CA PRO A 20 -21.14 14.87 20.34
C PRO A 20 -19.87 15.23 21.14
N GLY A 21 -18.96 15.94 20.51
CA GLY A 21 -17.71 16.41 21.10
C GLY A 21 -16.50 16.20 20.18
N ASN A 22 -15.48 17.00 20.35
CA ASN A 22 -14.25 17.09 19.52
C ASN A 22 -13.42 15.79 19.40
N HIS A 23 -13.78 14.71 20.08
CA HIS A 23 -12.98 13.49 20.18
C HIS A 23 -12.80 12.75 18.83
N THR A 24 -13.75 12.81 17.92
CA THR A 24 -13.67 12.11 16.64
C THR A 24 -12.62 12.71 15.71
N ILE A 25 -12.46 14.03 15.76
CA ILE A 25 -11.45 14.75 14.96
C ILE A 25 -10.06 14.45 15.51
N GLU A 26 -9.89 14.47 16.84
CA GLU A 26 -8.62 14.15 17.49
C GLU A 26 -8.14 12.73 17.16
N VAL A 27 -9.03 11.73 17.24
CA VAL A 27 -8.68 10.33 16.88
C VAL A 27 -8.27 10.19 15.42
N LEU A 28 -8.95 10.89 14.51
CA LEU A 28 -8.62 10.85 13.09
C LEU A 28 -7.28 11.55 12.81
N GLU A 29 -7.02 12.67 13.46
CA GLU A 29 -5.75 13.40 13.37
C GLU A 29 -4.60 12.56 13.92
N ASP A 30 -4.78 11.88 15.05
CA ASP A 30 -3.78 11.00 15.64
C ASP A 30 -3.44 9.82 14.73
N LEU A 31 -4.44 9.17 14.14
CA LEU A 31 -4.22 8.07 13.19
C LEU A 31 -3.49 8.53 11.93
N LEU A 32 -3.83 9.70 11.40
CA LEU A 32 -3.14 10.29 10.26
C LEU A 32 -1.73 10.72 10.62
N HIS A 33 -1.53 11.26 11.82
CA HIS A 33 -0.22 11.66 12.31
C HIS A 33 0.74 10.48 12.42
N GLU A 34 0.31 9.37 13.02
CA GLU A 34 1.08 8.14 13.12
C GLU A 34 1.44 7.58 11.74
N ASN A 35 0.48 7.52 10.83
CA ASN A 35 0.74 7.07 9.47
C ASN A 35 1.74 7.99 8.74
N ASN A 36 1.62 9.30 8.89
CA ASN A 36 2.53 10.27 8.28
C ASN A 36 3.94 10.16 8.87
N HIS A 37 4.07 10.02 10.18
CA HIS A 37 5.36 9.79 10.83
C HIS A 37 6.04 8.53 10.30
N GLN A 38 5.31 7.43 10.19
CA GLN A 38 5.84 6.19 9.61
C GLN A 38 6.17 6.33 8.12
N ALA A 39 5.37 7.09 7.37
CA ALA A 39 5.65 7.38 5.96
C ALA A 39 6.95 8.18 5.77
N ASP A 40 7.19 9.16 6.65
CA ASP A 40 8.44 9.93 6.64
C ASP A 40 9.66 9.08 6.99
N HIS A 41 9.51 8.16 7.95
CA HIS A 41 10.54 7.19 8.27
C HIS A 41 10.87 6.29 7.06
N ASN A 42 9.84 5.77 6.37
CA ASN A 42 10.01 4.96 5.16
C ASN A 42 10.69 5.77 4.04
N ARG A 43 10.29 7.03 3.84
CA ARG A 43 10.92 7.93 2.86
C ARG A 43 12.38 8.18 3.17
N ALA A 44 12.72 8.43 4.43
CA ALA A 44 14.11 8.60 4.86
C ALA A 44 14.94 7.32 4.63
N HIS A 45 14.33 6.13 4.83
CA HIS A 45 14.96 4.84 4.55
C HIS A 45 15.28 4.69 3.05
N PHE A 46 14.32 4.97 2.16
CA PHE A 46 14.53 4.94 0.71
C PHE A 46 15.61 5.91 0.27
N ASN A 47 15.56 7.16 0.74
CA ASN A 47 16.53 8.20 0.40
C ASN A 47 17.96 7.81 0.79
N ARG A 48 18.17 7.28 2.01
CA ARG A 48 19.50 6.84 2.48
C ARG A 48 20.08 5.71 1.62
N ARG A 49 19.22 4.89 0.98
CA ARG A 49 19.63 3.76 0.14
C ARG A 49 19.60 4.06 -1.36
N GLY A 50 19.26 5.28 -1.75
CA GLY A 50 19.13 5.67 -3.16
C GLY A 50 18.04 4.88 -3.89
N VAL A 51 16.97 4.50 -3.20
CA VAL A 51 15.85 3.75 -3.75
C VAL A 51 14.76 4.70 -4.21
N LEU A 52 14.34 4.56 -5.46
CA LEU A 52 13.12 5.20 -5.98
C LEU A 52 11.93 4.30 -5.66
N ALA A 53 11.04 4.77 -4.79
CA ALA A 53 9.76 4.11 -4.52
C ALA A 53 8.65 4.76 -5.35
N VAL A 54 7.91 3.95 -6.07
CA VAL A 54 6.78 4.39 -6.92
C VAL A 54 5.51 3.70 -6.44
N ASN A 55 4.48 4.48 -6.14
CA ASN A 55 3.16 3.96 -5.81
C ASN A 55 2.31 3.82 -7.09
N LEU A 56 1.84 2.62 -7.38
CA LEU A 56 1.03 2.30 -8.54
C LEU A 56 -0.40 1.97 -8.09
N MET A 57 -1.32 2.91 -8.33
CA MET A 57 -2.72 2.77 -7.97
C MET A 57 -3.61 2.79 -9.19
N SER A 58 -4.57 1.88 -9.24
CA SER A 58 -5.62 1.86 -10.27
C SER A 58 -6.72 0.87 -9.87
N SER A 59 -7.83 0.89 -10.58
CA SER A 59 -8.94 -0.04 -10.36
C SER A 59 -8.52 -1.50 -10.57
N PRO A 60 -9.18 -2.45 -9.92
CA PRO A 60 -9.02 -3.88 -10.20
C PRO A 60 -9.20 -4.16 -11.71
N GLY A 61 -8.42 -5.08 -12.25
CA GLY A 61 -8.47 -5.45 -13.66
C GLY A 61 -7.89 -4.44 -14.67
N SER A 62 -7.34 -3.31 -14.22
CA SER A 62 -6.74 -2.29 -15.10
C SER A 62 -5.40 -2.66 -15.72
N GLY A 63 -4.83 -3.82 -15.33
CA GLY A 63 -3.59 -4.31 -15.90
C GLY A 63 -2.32 -3.89 -15.15
N LYS A 64 -2.40 -3.50 -13.87
CA LYS A 64 -1.22 -3.17 -13.05
C LYS A 64 -0.13 -4.23 -13.11
N THR A 65 -0.48 -5.48 -12.87
CA THR A 65 0.46 -6.60 -12.87
C THR A 65 1.05 -6.85 -14.24
N ALA A 66 0.25 -6.75 -15.32
CA ALA A 66 0.76 -6.86 -16.67
C ALA A 66 1.75 -5.72 -17.03
N LEU A 67 1.49 -4.50 -16.55
CA LEU A 67 2.41 -3.38 -16.68
C LEU A 67 3.74 -3.67 -15.97
N LEU A 68 3.68 -4.19 -14.73
CA LEU A 68 4.87 -4.56 -13.96
C LEU A 68 5.68 -5.67 -14.64
N GLU A 69 5.02 -6.72 -15.14
CA GLU A 69 5.67 -7.78 -15.91
C GLU A 69 6.39 -7.23 -17.14
N LYS A 70 5.74 -6.33 -17.86
CA LYS A 70 6.36 -5.69 -19.03
C LYS A 70 7.53 -4.79 -18.66
N LEU A 71 7.41 -4.05 -17.56
CA LEU A 71 8.48 -3.20 -17.03
C LEU A 71 9.70 -4.05 -16.64
N ILE A 72 9.50 -5.15 -15.90
CA ILE A 72 10.56 -6.10 -15.53
C ILE A 72 11.33 -6.61 -16.74
N GLN A 73 10.60 -6.95 -17.82
CA GLN A 73 11.20 -7.47 -19.05
C GLN A 73 12.00 -6.41 -19.84
N THR A 74 11.67 -5.13 -19.67
CA THR A 74 12.26 -4.03 -20.46
C THR A 74 13.34 -3.26 -19.71
N LEU A 75 13.33 -3.29 -18.37
CA LEU A 75 14.35 -2.61 -17.58
C LEU A 75 15.74 -3.23 -17.77
N PRO A 76 16.79 -2.40 -17.78
CA PRO A 76 18.16 -2.89 -17.76
C PRO A 76 18.42 -3.77 -16.52
N LYS A 77 19.14 -4.87 -16.70
CA LYS A 77 19.49 -5.80 -15.60
C LYS A 77 20.32 -5.16 -14.47
N SER A 78 20.89 -4.00 -14.70
CA SER A 78 21.58 -3.21 -13.68
C SER A 78 20.64 -2.57 -12.65
N ILE A 79 19.35 -2.46 -12.99
CA ILE A 79 18.35 -1.91 -12.07
C ILE A 79 17.79 -3.07 -11.22
N ARG A 80 17.99 -2.97 -9.92
CA ARG A 80 17.38 -3.89 -8.96
C ARG A 80 15.97 -3.42 -8.65
N LEU A 81 15.00 -4.30 -8.84
CA LEU A 81 13.59 -4.04 -8.62
C LEU A 81 13.07 -4.97 -7.51
N ALA A 82 12.16 -4.48 -6.70
CA ALA A 82 11.35 -5.25 -5.78
C ALA A 82 9.92 -4.71 -5.79
N VAL A 83 8.96 -5.54 -5.47
CA VAL A 83 7.53 -5.18 -5.50
C VAL A 83 6.89 -5.48 -4.13
N ILE A 84 6.13 -4.51 -3.63
CA ILE A 84 5.21 -4.70 -2.50
C ILE A 84 3.81 -4.58 -3.08
N GLU A 85 3.01 -5.61 -2.90
CA GLU A 85 1.66 -5.68 -3.43
C GLU A 85 0.66 -5.80 -2.30
N GLY A 86 -0.39 -4.97 -2.35
CA GLY A 86 -1.53 -5.06 -1.45
C GLY A 86 -2.73 -5.63 -2.20
N ASP A 87 -3.22 -6.77 -1.77
CA ASP A 87 -4.44 -7.36 -2.30
C ASP A 87 -5.33 -7.86 -1.17
N LEU A 88 -6.63 -7.95 -1.46
CA LEU A 88 -7.64 -8.33 -0.48
C LEU A 88 -7.54 -9.81 -0.09
N GLU A 89 -7.24 -10.72 -1.03
CA GLU A 89 -7.39 -12.15 -0.77
C GLU A 89 -6.38 -13.09 -1.47
N THR A 90 -5.65 -12.67 -2.52
CA THR A 90 -4.89 -13.62 -3.34
C THR A 90 -3.41 -13.29 -3.51
N GLU A 91 -2.56 -14.32 -3.43
CA GLU A 91 -1.11 -14.19 -3.71
C GLU A 91 -0.77 -14.26 -5.20
N ASN A 92 -1.77 -14.33 -6.09
CA ASN A 92 -1.57 -14.61 -7.50
C ASN A 92 -0.66 -13.59 -8.20
N ASP A 93 -0.81 -12.32 -7.89
CA ASP A 93 -0.06 -11.26 -8.57
C ASP A 93 1.38 -11.19 -8.08
N ALA A 94 1.63 -11.33 -6.78
CA ALA A 94 2.99 -11.43 -6.25
C ALA A 94 3.74 -12.66 -6.78
N GLU A 95 3.04 -13.80 -6.94
CA GLU A 95 3.65 -14.99 -7.52
C GLU A 95 4.00 -14.80 -9.01
N ARG A 96 3.15 -14.11 -9.77
CA ARG A 96 3.46 -13.76 -11.17
C ARG A 96 4.74 -12.94 -11.25
N ILE A 97 4.92 -11.95 -10.39
CA ILE A 97 6.13 -11.12 -10.34
C ILE A 97 7.36 -11.97 -9.95
N ARG A 98 7.23 -12.84 -8.94
CA ARG A 98 8.33 -13.71 -8.51
C ARG A 98 8.82 -14.65 -9.63
N ARG A 99 7.95 -15.10 -10.52
CA ARG A 99 8.32 -15.92 -11.69
C ARG A 99 9.28 -15.21 -12.65
N HIS A 100 9.33 -13.89 -12.64
CA HIS A 100 10.32 -13.10 -13.37
C HIS A 100 11.65 -12.90 -12.62
N GLY A 101 11.83 -13.54 -11.47
CA GLY A 101 13.05 -13.44 -10.65
C GLY A 101 13.13 -12.14 -9.83
N VAL A 102 12.03 -11.41 -9.68
CA VAL A 102 11.94 -10.18 -8.89
C VAL A 102 11.36 -10.50 -7.52
N PRO A 103 12.03 -10.07 -6.42
CA PRO A 103 11.46 -10.18 -5.09
C PRO A 103 10.11 -9.46 -5.01
N ALA A 104 9.10 -10.14 -4.51
CA ALA A 104 7.78 -9.58 -4.31
C ALA A 104 7.21 -10.02 -2.96
N VAL A 105 6.71 -9.07 -2.19
CA VAL A 105 6.03 -9.29 -0.91
C VAL A 105 4.56 -8.95 -1.08
N GLN A 106 3.72 -9.90 -0.76
CA GLN A 106 2.27 -9.71 -0.66
C GLN A 106 1.90 -9.27 0.74
N ILE A 107 1.05 -8.25 0.82
CA ILE A 107 0.36 -7.83 2.03
C ILE A 107 -1.12 -8.11 1.84
N THR A 108 -1.67 -8.98 2.66
CA THR A 108 -3.11 -9.20 2.70
C THR A 108 -3.74 -8.11 3.55
N THR A 109 -4.50 -7.23 2.91
CA THR A 109 -5.07 -6.05 3.57
C THR A 109 -6.43 -6.33 4.22
N GLY A 110 -6.98 -7.54 4.06
CA GLY A 110 -8.30 -7.89 4.58
C GLY A 110 -9.38 -6.97 3.98
N MET A 111 -10.03 -6.17 4.81
CA MET A 111 -11.07 -5.23 4.36
C MET A 111 -10.52 -3.85 3.93
N ALA A 112 -9.23 -3.60 4.08
CA ALA A 112 -8.63 -2.31 3.72
C ALA A 112 -8.20 -2.31 2.24
N CYS A 113 -8.70 -1.36 1.47
CA CYS A 113 -8.35 -1.21 0.04
C CYS A 113 -6.99 -0.54 -0.20
N HIS A 114 -6.28 -0.13 0.85
CA HIS A 114 -5.04 0.65 0.74
C HIS A 114 -3.98 0.12 1.68
N LEU A 115 -2.72 0.23 1.26
CA LEU A 115 -1.56 -0.01 2.11
C LEU A 115 -1.30 1.24 2.94
N ASP A 116 -1.23 1.09 4.26
CA ASP A 116 -0.72 2.12 5.13
C ASP A 116 0.83 2.10 5.22
N ALA A 117 1.40 3.12 5.83
CA ALA A 117 2.85 3.25 5.92
C ALA A 117 3.50 2.18 6.80
N HIS A 118 2.79 1.66 7.80
CA HIS A 118 3.27 0.61 8.69
C HIS A 118 3.31 -0.75 7.97
N MET A 119 2.29 -1.05 7.17
CA MET A 119 2.25 -2.24 6.32
C MET A 119 3.42 -2.25 5.34
N VAL A 120 3.68 -1.10 4.68
CA VAL A 120 4.84 -0.95 3.79
C VAL A 120 6.14 -1.13 4.55
N HIS A 121 6.28 -0.54 5.74
CA HIS A 121 7.48 -0.71 6.58
C HIS A 121 7.75 -2.19 6.91
N THR A 122 6.71 -2.90 7.33
CA THR A 122 6.80 -4.33 7.65
C THR A 122 7.22 -5.16 6.43
N ALA A 123 6.68 -4.84 5.24
CA ALA A 123 7.06 -5.52 4.00
C ALA A 123 8.51 -5.25 3.58
N LEU A 124 9.03 -4.05 3.82
CA LEU A 124 10.42 -3.69 3.53
C LEU A 124 11.44 -4.56 4.31
N HIS A 125 11.07 -5.06 5.47
CA HIS A 125 11.93 -5.98 6.24
C HIS A 125 11.95 -7.41 5.70
N LYS A 126 11.06 -7.73 4.75
CA LYS A 126 10.98 -9.04 4.08
C LYS A 126 11.63 -9.04 2.69
N LEU A 127 12.02 -7.89 2.19
CA LEU A 127 12.74 -7.68 0.92
C LEU A 127 14.24 -7.55 1.14
#